data_ffe8c48ab1fffa197c1f5d1485579504
#
_entry.id   ffe8c48ab1fffa197c1f5d1485579504
#
_cell.length_a   1.000
_cell.length_b   1.000
_cell.length_c   1.000
_cell.angle_alpha   90.00
_cell.angle_beta   90.00
_cell.angle_gamma   90.00
#
_symmetry.space_group_name_H-M   'P 1'
#
loop_
_entity.id
_entity.type
_entity.pdbx_description
1 polymer ?
#
loop_
_entity_poly.entity_id
_entity_poly.type
_entity_poly.pdbx_seq_one_letter_code
_entity_poly.pdbx_strand_id
1 'polypeptide(L)'
;MKACLVVLAAAAALAGCASGTVVNTDDAAAPPPTSSTPPPPQYGTANLVNAAEYAIDVNGRKAYYFSTPSGRWQCAILPRDRAGCQPAGGAAMAVTGAPETVPDPTGGTAAPNALVLDRDTDAHFARLAQPDFAQPAAVVLPFGKVLAVAGFRCNVQEQSGVSCVQEVTGRGFTFSADGYTLHYTDVP
;
A
#
# COMPACT_ATOMS: atom_id res chain seq x y z
N MET A 1 34.44 58.20 13.84
CA MET A 1 35.86 58.49 13.56
C MET A 1 36.28 57.66 12.38
N LYS A 2 36.61 58.37 11.28
CA LYS A 2 37.69 58.08 10.34
C LYS A 2 37.64 56.69 9.63
N ALA A 3 37.81 56.53 8.38
CA ALA A 3 38.02 57.34 7.18
C ALA A 3 38.12 56.33 6.04
N CYS A 4 37.44 56.58 4.96
CA CYS A 4 37.92 56.70 3.59
C CYS A 4 39.19 55.90 3.22
N LEU A 5 39.10 55.09 2.19
CA LEU A 5 39.99 55.25 1.02
C LEU A 5 39.39 54.56 -0.21
N VAL A 6 39.29 55.34 -1.24
CA VAL A 6 38.97 55.03 -2.65
C VAL A 6 40.28 54.68 -3.35
N VAL A 7 40.32 53.63 -4.18
CA VAL A 7 41.29 53.56 -5.28
C VAL A 7 40.61 53.02 -6.53
N LEU A 8 40.80 53.81 -7.59
CA LEU A 8 40.32 53.66 -8.96
C LEU A 8 41.19 52.72 -9.79
N ALA A 9 40.56 52.20 -10.85
CA ALA A 9 41.04 52.00 -12.23
C ALA A 9 41.87 50.76 -12.55
N ALA A 10 41.42 49.97 -13.50
CA ALA A 10 41.88 50.08 -14.91
C ALA A 10 41.08 49.14 -15.82
N ALA A 11 40.61 49.68 -16.91
CA ALA A 11 40.02 49.03 -18.05
C ALA A 11 41.10 48.33 -18.90
N ALA A 12 40.84 47.11 -19.35
CA ALA A 12 41.52 46.50 -20.49
C ALA A 12 40.49 45.81 -21.39
N ALA A 13 40.19 46.44 -22.50
CA ALA A 13 39.44 45.87 -23.60
C ALA A 13 40.33 44.90 -24.38
N LEU A 14 39.94 43.66 -24.53
CA LEU A 14 40.46 42.68 -25.49
C LEU A 14 39.33 42.25 -26.40
N ALA A 15 39.37 42.78 -27.65
CA ALA A 15 38.56 42.32 -28.75
C ALA A 15 39.00 40.91 -29.15
N GLY A 16 38.17 39.91 -28.88
CA GLY A 16 38.33 38.52 -29.37
C GLY A 16 37.36 38.30 -30.53
N CYS A 17 37.89 37.99 -31.71
CA CYS A 17 37.10 37.59 -32.86
C CYS A 17 36.32 36.33 -32.54
N ALA A 18 35.01 36.41 -32.55
CA ALA A 18 34.15 35.27 -32.50
C ALA A 18 34.16 34.53 -33.85
N SER A 19 34.78 33.39 -33.91
CA SER A 19 34.55 32.41 -34.99
C SER A 19 33.11 31.98 -34.92
N GLY A 20 32.30 32.33 -35.92
CA GLY A 20 30.92 31.91 -36.03
C GLY A 20 30.82 30.40 -36.16
N THR A 21 30.37 29.75 -35.11
CA THR A 21 29.89 28.37 -35.16
C THR A 21 28.54 28.39 -35.87
N VAL A 22 28.50 27.81 -37.07
CA VAL A 22 27.24 27.58 -37.75
C VAL A 22 26.46 26.56 -36.91
N VAL A 23 25.44 27.00 -36.23
CA VAL A 23 24.49 26.13 -35.55
C VAL A 23 23.62 25.52 -36.65
N ASN A 24 23.83 24.23 -36.96
CA ASN A 24 22.89 23.46 -37.75
C ASN A 24 21.57 23.37 -36.99
N THR A 25 20.58 24.05 -37.49
CA THR A 25 19.20 24.03 -36.97
C THR A 25 18.41 22.79 -37.37
N ASP A 26 19.06 21.74 -37.88
CA ASP A 26 18.43 20.50 -38.29
C ASP A 26 18.52 19.38 -37.22
N ASP A 27 19.11 19.63 -36.06
CA ASP A 27 18.92 18.73 -34.91
C ASP A 27 17.55 19.03 -34.29
N ALA A 28 16.54 18.37 -34.83
CA ALA A 28 15.26 18.28 -34.16
C ALA A 28 15.50 17.68 -32.75
N ALA A 29 15.38 18.54 -31.74
CA ALA A 29 15.49 18.11 -30.35
C ALA A 29 14.57 16.88 -30.17
N ALA A 30 15.16 15.75 -29.75
CA ALA A 30 14.38 14.56 -29.46
C ALA A 30 13.25 14.96 -28.52
N PRO A 31 12.00 14.55 -28.81
CA PRO A 31 10.89 14.87 -27.91
C PRO A 31 11.25 14.36 -26.51
N PRO A 32 10.92 15.14 -25.46
CA PRO A 32 11.18 14.71 -24.10
C PRO A 32 10.57 13.32 -23.88
N PRO A 33 11.25 12.43 -23.13
CA PRO A 33 10.74 11.09 -22.91
C PRO A 33 9.34 11.23 -22.31
N THR A 34 8.35 10.73 -23.03
CA THR A 34 6.97 10.65 -22.53
C THR A 34 7.03 9.72 -21.33
N SER A 35 6.82 10.27 -20.13
CA SER A 35 6.65 9.44 -18.93
C SER A 35 5.39 8.61 -19.12
N SER A 36 5.56 7.39 -19.64
CA SER A 36 4.48 6.42 -19.71
C SER A 36 4.19 5.99 -18.29
N THR A 37 3.09 6.45 -17.71
CA THR A 37 2.55 5.88 -16.48
C THR A 37 2.37 4.38 -16.71
N PRO A 38 2.92 3.51 -15.85
CA PRO A 38 2.72 2.08 -15.98
C PRO A 38 1.22 1.76 -16.08
N PRO A 39 0.82 0.83 -16.93
CA PRO A 39 -0.59 0.43 -16.98
C PRO A 39 -1.02 -0.08 -15.60
N PRO A 40 -2.29 0.13 -15.22
CA PRO A 40 -2.80 -0.35 -13.94
C PRO A 40 -2.68 -1.88 -13.88
N PRO A 41 -2.47 -2.46 -12.67
CA PRO A 41 -2.41 -3.90 -12.50
C PRO A 41 -3.67 -4.56 -13.06
N GLN A 42 -3.50 -5.67 -13.78
CA GLN A 42 -4.61 -6.47 -14.27
C GLN A 42 -4.75 -7.70 -13.39
N TYR A 43 -5.94 -7.86 -12.81
CA TYR A 43 -6.25 -9.01 -11.95
C TYR A 43 -7.21 -9.97 -12.65
N GLY A 44 -6.99 -11.28 -12.48
CA GLY A 44 -7.86 -12.32 -12.98
C GLY A 44 -9.28 -12.21 -12.40
N THR A 45 -10.29 -12.58 -13.17
CA THR A 45 -11.69 -12.67 -12.72
C THR A 45 -12.11 -14.08 -12.35
N ALA A 46 -11.23 -15.07 -12.57
CA ALA A 46 -11.43 -16.42 -12.08
C ALA A 46 -11.44 -16.46 -10.56
N ASN A 47 -12.09 -17.46 -10.01
CA ASN A 47 -12.12 -17.68 -8.55
C ASN A 47 -12.80 -16.60 -7.68
N LEU A 48 -13.48 -15.62 -8.30
CA LEU A 48 -14.24 -14.62 -7.54
C LEU A 48 -15.41 -15.28 -6.81
N VAL A 49 -15.60 -14.88 -5.55
CA VAL A 49 -16.81 -15.21 -4.78
C VAL A 49 -17.84 -14.10 -4.90
N ASN A 50 -19.09 -14.44 -4.58
CA ASN A 50 -20.15 -13.43 -4.47
C ASN A 50 -19.94 -12.61 -3.19
N ALA A 51 -19.54 -11.34 -3.34
CA ALA A 51 -19.27 -10.48 -2.20
C ALA A 51 -20.48 -10.27 -1.28
N ALA A 52 -21.71 -10.41 -1.78
CA ALA A 52 -22.91 -10.26 -0.96
C ALA A 52 -22.99 -11.30 0.18
N GLU A 53 -22.37 -12.48 0.01
CA GLU A 53 -22.34 -13.53 1.03
C GLU A 53 -21.43 -13.20 2.21
N TYR A 54 -20.50 -12.29 2.02
CA TYR A 54 -19.53 -11.82 3.03
C TYR A 54 -19.95 -10.50 3.67
N ALA A 55 -21.08 -9.92 3.24
CA ALA A 55 -21.55 -8.63 3.70
C ALA A 55 -22.19 -8.74 5.07
N ILE A 56 -21.73 -7.92 6.01
CA ILE A 56 -22.31 -7.75 7.34
C ILE A 56 -22.57 -6.25 7.53
N ASP A 57 -23.73 -5.92 8.06
CA ASP A 57 -24.07 -4.55 8.46
C ASP A 57 -23.61 -4.33 9.91
N VAL A 58 -22.71 -3.39 10.09
CA VAL A 58 -22.19 -3.01 11.41
C VAL A 58 -22.52 -1.53 11.63
N ASN A 59 -23.42 -1.25 12.55
CA ASN A 59 -23.87 0.11 12.89
C ASN A 59 -24.38 0.91 11.65
N GLY A 60 -25.15 0.26 10.77
CA GLY A 60 -25.68 0.88 9.55
C GLY A 60 -24.64 1.06 8.42
N ARG A 61 -23.48 0.47 8.56
CA ARG A 61 -22.42 0.48 7.54
C ARG A 61 -22.13 -0.94 7.07
N LYS A 62 -22.29 -1.18 5.79
CA LYS A 62 -21.97 -2.48 5.20
C LYS A 62 -20.46 -2.64 5.08
N ALA A 63 -19.95 -3.75 5.57
CA ALA A 63 -18.57 -4.18 5.39
C ALA A 63 -18.53 -5.69 5.04
N TYR A 64 -17.39 -6.17 4.58
CA TYR A 64 -17.25 -7.53 4.04
C TYR A 64 -16.24 -8.28 4.88
N TYR A 65 -16.70 -9.26 5.64
CA TYR A 65 -15.89 -10.00 6.61
C TYR A 65 -15.68 -11.44 6.17
N PHE A 66 -14.48 -11.93 6.34
CA PHE A 66 -14.18 -13.34 6.12
C PHE A 66 -13.21 -13.88 7.16
N SER A 67 -13.24 -15.19 7.35
CA SER A 67 -12.24 -15.92 8.12
C SER A 67 -11.43 -16.82 7.20
N THR A 68 -10.21 -17.14 7.59
CA THR A 68 -9.43 -18.17 6.90
C THR A 68 -9.99 -19.56 7.22
N PRO A 69 -9.77 -20.58 6.36
CA PRO A 69 -10.18 -21.97 6.62
C PRO A 69 -9.63 -22.53 7.94
N SER A 70 -8.45 -22.08 8.36
CA SER A 70 -7.86 -22.45 9.65
C SER A 70 -8.56 -21.80 10.85
N GLY A 71 -9.41 -20.80 10.64
CA GLY A 71 -10.01 -19.99 11.69
C GLY A 71 -9.03 -19.07 12.43
N ARG A 72 -7.74 -19.08 12.08
CA ARG A 72 -6.70 -18.32 12.77
C ARG A 72 -6.81 -16.82 12.55
N TRP A 73 -7.15 -16.43 11.33
CA TRP A 73 -7.23 -15.04 10.90
C TRP A 73 -8.65 -14.66 10.55
N GLN A 74 -9.04 -13.49 10.96
CA GLN A 74 -10.25 -12.81 10.52
C GLN A 74 -9.85 -11.54 9.79
N CYS A 75 -10.50 -11.28 8.66
CA CYS A 75 -10.19 -10.20 7.77
C CYS A 75 -11.46 -9.46 7.35
N ALA A 76 -11.31 -8.22 6.96
CA ALA A 76 -12.41 -7.45 6.41
C ALA A 76 -11.97 -6.47 5.31
N ILE A 77 -12.90 -6.16 4.43
CA ILE A 77 -12.85 -5.01 3.53
C ILE A 77 -13.91 -4.02 4.03
N LEU A 78 -13.44 -2.88 4.52
CA LEU A 78 -14.25 -1.76 4.96
C LEU A 78 -14.35 -0.76 3.80
N PRO A 79 -15.50 -0.62 3.13
CA PRO A 79 -15.60 0.15 1.90
C PRO A 79 -15.18 1.61 2.07
N ARG A 80 -14.40 2.13 1.13
CA ARG A 80 -13.88 3.51 1.07
C ARG A 80 -12.85 3.85 2.15
N ASP A 81 -12.45 2.89 2.94
CA ASP A 81 -11.54 3.07 4.06
C ASP A 81 -10.32 2.18 3.90
N ARG A 82 -10.42 0.92 4.25
CA ARG A 82 -9.29 0.00 4.34
C ARG A 82 -9.69 -1.47 4.22
N ALA A 83 -8.71 -2.31 4.00
CA ALA A 83 -8.79 -3.75 4.22
C ALA A 83 -7.75 -4.14 5.29
N GLY A 84 -7.95 -5.27 5.93
CA GLY A 84 -6.98 -5.76 6.90
C GLY A 84 -7.37 -7.07 7.52
N CYS A 85 -6.45 -7.60 8.33
CA CYS A 85 -6.59 -8.87 9.01
C CYS A 85 -6.10 -8.76 10.45
N GLN A 86 -6.69 -9.58 11.32
CA GLN A 86 -6.29 -9.72 12.72
C GLN A 86 -6.46 -11.17 13.20
N PRO A 87 -5.81 -11.59 14.26
CA PRO A 87 -6.06 -12.89 14.86
C PRO A 87 -7.52 -13.02 15.35
N ALA A 88 -8.13 -14.17 15.12
CA ALA A 88 -9.41 -14.49 15.71
C ALA A 88 -9.28 -14.47 17.25
N GLY A 89 -9.95 -13.54 17.92
CA GLY A 89 -9.83 -13.37 19.37
C GLY A 89 -8.95 -12.19 19.82
N GLY A 90 -8.42 -11.40 18.89
CA GLY A 90 -7.81 -10.08 19.19
C GLY A 90 -6.43 -10.13 19.85
N ALA A 91 -5.76 -11.28 19.85
CA ALA A 91 -4.40 -11.44 20.34
C ALA A 91 -3.39 -10.61 19.49
N ALA A 92 -2.13 -10.55 19.93
CA ALA A 92 -1.06 -10.02 19.11
C ALA A 92 -0.86 -10.86 17.84
N MET A 93 -0.43 -10.20 16.75
CA MET A 93 -0.10 -10.87 15.49
C MET A 93 1.12 -11.78 15.69
N ALA A 94 0.93 -13.09 15.64
CA ALA A 94 2.02 -14.05 15.67
C ALA A 94 2.48 -14.37 14.24
N VAL A 95 3.20 -13.43 13.63
CA VAL A 95 3.77 -13.49 12.28
C VAL A 95 5.28 -13.32 12.39
N THR A 96 6.04 -14.24 11.82
CA THR A 96 7.51 -14.17 11.85
C THR A 96 8.00 -12.92 11.13
N GLY A 97 8.90 -12.19 11.77
CA GLY A 97 9.46 -10.94 11.23
C GLY A 97 8.56 -9.71 11.41
N ALA A 98 7.37 -9.84 11.99
CA ALA A 98 6.56 -8.67 12.36
C ALA A 98 7.30 -7.81 13.39
N PRO A 99 7.07 -6.47 13.40
CA PRO A 99 7.64 -5.60 14.41
C PRO A 99 7.18 -6.02 15.81
N GLU A 100 8.09 -5.97 16.79
CA GLU A 100 7.75 -6.29 18.18
C GLU A 100 6.73 -5.31 18.75
N THR A 101 6.85 -4.05 18.38
CA THR A 101 5.95 -2.99 18.83
C THR A 101 5.62 -2.00 17.71
N VAL A 102 4.42 -1.44 17.79
CA VAL A 102 3.91 -0.36 16.94
C VAL A 102 3.28 0.72 17.83
N PRO A 103 3.02 1.94 17.33
CA PRO A 103 2.30 2.96 18.08
C PRO A 103 0.94 2.45 18.58
N ASP A 104 0.64 2.69 19.85
CA ASP A 104 -0.64 2.36 20.46
C ASP A 104 -1.58 3.58 20.40
N PRO A 105 -2.87 3.42 20.01
CA PRO A 105 -3.82 4.53 19.97
C PRO A 105 -4.03 5.26 21.31
N THR A 106 -3.73 4.62 22.42
CA THR A 106 -3.85 5.19 23.77
C THR A 106 -2.58 5.90 24.24
N GLY A 107 -1.54 5.90 23.42
CA GLY A 107 -0.21 6.43 23.71
C GLY A 107 0.81 5.32 24.03
N GLY A 108 2.09 5.57 23.71
CA GLY A 108 3.15 4.58 23.84
C GLY A 108 3.22 3.60 22.69
N THR A 109 3.68 2.38 22.98
CA THR A 109 3.83 1.30 21.99
C THR A 109 3.30 -0.03 22.54
N ALA A 110 2.79 -0.88 21.67
CA ALA A 110 2.32 -2.22 22.01
C ALA A 110 2.57 -3.21 20.84
N ALA A 111 2.50 -4.49 21.13
CA ALA A 111 2.56 -5.51 20.07
C ALA A 111 1.40 -5.32 19.08
N PRO A 112 1.66 -5.38 17.76
CA PRO A 112 0.63 -5.25 16.75
C PRO A 112 -0.42 -6.35 16.88
N ASN A 113 -1.67 -6.02 16.61
CA ASN A 113 -2.77 -6.98 16.57
C ASN A 113 -3.52 -6.98 15.23
N ALA A 114 -3.01 -6.25 14.25
CA ALA A 114 -3.56 -6.20 12.91
C ALA A 114 -2.49 -5.93 11.85
N LEU A 115 -2.73 -6.39 10.63
CA LEU A 115 -2.07 -5.94 9.41
C LEU A 115 -3.11 -5.18 8.59
N VAL A 116 -2.83 -3.93 8.28
CA VAL A 116 -3.78 -2.95 7.73
C VAL A 116 -3.29 -2.46 6.38
N LEU A 117 -4.21 -2.31 5.44
CA LEU A 117 -4.01 -1.71 4.14
C LEU A 117 -5.04 -0.58 3.99
N ASP A 118 -4.65 0.63 4.27
CA ASP A 118 -5.48 1.80 4.03
C ASP A 118 -5.52 2.14 2.53
N ARG A 119 -6.53 2.90 2.14
CA ARG A 119 -6.72 3.28 0.73
C ARG A 119 -5.51 4.04 0.16
N ASP A 120 -4.90 4.90 0.95
CA ASP A 120 -3.94 5.90 0.48
C ASP A 120 -2.50 5.65 0.98
N THR A 121 -2.29 4.65 1.84
CA THR A 121 -0.99 4.31 2.40
C THR A 121 -0.57 2.88 2.11
N ASP A 122 0.70 2.59 2.31
CA ASP A 122 1.21 1.22 2.21
C ASP A 122 0.70 0.36 3.38
N ALA A 123 0.65 -0.94 3.15
CA ALA A 123 0.26 -1.88 4.19
C ALA A 123 1.24 -1.83 5.37
N HIS A 124 0.70 -1.91 6.58
CA HIS A 124 1.49 -1.79 7.81
C HIS A 124 0.89 -2.58 8.97
N PHE A 125 1.73 -2.96 9.90
CA PHE A 125 1.29 -3.52 11.17
C PHE A 125 0.75 -2.41 12.08
N ALA A 126 -0.38 -2.67 12.74
CA ALA A 126 -1.04 -1.71 13.60
C ALA A 126 -1.49 -2.34 14.92
N ARG A 127 -1.65 -1.49 15.93
CA ARG A 127 -2.38 -1.79 17.16
C ARG A 127 -3.74 -1.13 17.09
N LEU A 128 -4.78 -1.94 16.97
CA LEU A 128 -6.16 -1.48 16.96
C LEU A 128 -6.76 -1.56 18.37
N ALA A 129 -7.46 -0.52 18.78
CA ALA A 129 -8.18 -0.48 20.05
C ALA A 129 -9.43 -1.37 20.03
N GLN A 130 -10.02 -1.56 18.85
CA GLN A 130 -11.22 -2.38 18.63
C GLN A 130 -10.96 -3.43 17.55
N PRO A 131 -11.72 -4.54 17.52
CA PRO A 131 -11.55 -5.60 16.54
C PRO A 131 -12.21 -5.24 15.20
N ASP A 132 -11.66 -4.26 14.48
CA ASP A 132 -12.27 -3.72 13.26
C ASP A 132 -12.42 -4.76 12.14
N PHE A 133 -11.54 -5.76 12.07
CA PHE A 133 -11.51 -6.78 11.02
C PHE A 133 -12.07 -8.14 11.44
N ALA A 134 -12.64 -8.22 12.64
CA ALA A 134 -13.19 -9.47 13.15
C ALA A 134 -14.69 -9.34 13.44
N GLN A 135 -15.44 -10.36 13.00
CA GLN A 135 -16.85 -10.50 13.31
C GLN A 135 -17.18 -11.97 13.57
N PRO A 136 -17.98 -12.30 14.60
CA PRO A 136 -18.35 -13.69 14.91
C PRO A 136 -19.06 -14.41 13.76
N ALA A 137 -19.79 -13.66 12.93
CA ALA A 137 -20.52 -14.17 11.77
C ALA A 137 -19.71 -14.18 10.48
N ALA A 138 -18.40 -13.95 10.52
CA ALA A 138 -17.55 -13.94 9.33
C ALA A 138 -17.56 -15.31 8.63
N VAL A 139 -17.88 -15.30 7.33
CA VAL A 139 -17.92 -16.51 6.50
C VAL A 139 -16.50 -16.93 6.14
N VAL A 140 -16.24 -18.22 6.03
CA VAL A 140 -14.95 -18.74 5.58
C VAL A 140 -14.72 -18.39 4.10
N LEU A 141 -13.60 -17.75 3.78
CA LEU A 141 -13.13 -17.63 2.40
C LEU A 141 -12.28 -18.85 2.06
N PRO A 142 -12.75 -19.74 1.17
CA PRO A 142 -12.03 -20.96 0.85
C PRO A 142 -10.68 -20.68 0.18
N PHE A 143 -9.75 -21.62 0.29
CA PHE A 143 -8.49 -21.55 -0.43
C PHE A 143 -8.69 -21.38 -1.94
N GLY A 144 -7.86 -20.57 -2.55
CA GLY A 144 -7.93 -20.26 -3.99
C GLY A 144 -9.13 -19.41 -4.40
N LYS A 145 -9.93 -18.91 -3.46
CA LYS A 145 -11.04 -18.00 -3.73
C LYS A 145 -10.68 -16.55 -3.43
N VAL A 146 -11.30 -15.65 -4.18
CA VAL A 146 -11.01 -14.22 -4.17
C VAL A 146 -12.25 -13.44 -3.84
N LEU A 147 -12.20 -12.63 -2.79
CA LEU A 147 -13.18 -11.62 -2.45
C LEU A 147 -12.71 -10.28 -3.02
N ALA A 148 -13.36 -9.79 -4.07
CA ALA A 148 -13.06 -8.50 -4.68
C ALA A 148 -14.26 -7.57 -4.56
N VAL A 149 -14.10 -6.46 -3.84
CA VAL A 149 -15.17 -5.49 -3.59
C VAL A 149 -14.62 -4.15 -3.13
N ALA A 150 -15.31 -3.07 -3.46
CA ALA A 150 -15.00 -1.71 -3.03
C ALA A 150 -13.57 -1.22 -3.36
N GLY A 151 -12.93 -1.79 -4.41
CA GLY A 151 -11.59 -1.45 -4.86
C GLY A 151 -10.47 -2.16 -4.08
N PHE A 152 -10.82 -3.13 -3.25
CA PHE A 152 -9.90 -4.06 -2.62
C PHE A 152 -10.18 -5.49 -3.08
N ARG A 153 -9.14 -6.29 -3.08
CA ARG A 153 -9.17 -7.70 -3.43
C ARG A 153 -8.39 -8.48 -2.38
N CYS A 154 -9.01 -9.50 -1.81
CA CYS A 154 -8.35 -10.41 -0.86
C CYS A 154 -8.52 -11.86 -1.29
N ASN A 155 -7.52 -12.68 -1.03
CA ASN A 155 -7.59 -14.13 -1.22
C ASN A 155 -6.92 -14.88 -0.07
N VAL A 156 -7.15 -16.18 0.00
CA VAL A 156 -6.51 -17.08 0.94
C VAL A 156 -5.92 -18.26 0.18
N GLN A 157 -4.65 -18.56 0.41
CA GLN A 157 -3.93 -19.66 -0.20
C GLN A 157 -3.28 -20.54 0.87
N GLU A 158 -3.16 -21.84 0.64
CA GLU A 158 -2.57 -22.77 1.61
C GLU A 158 -1.11 -22.46 1.91
N GLN A 159 -0.34 -22.09 0.89
CA GLN A 159 1.10 -21.89 1.00
C GLN A 159 1.48 -20.47 1.41
N SER A 160 0.88 -19.46 0.79
CA SER A 160 1.23 -18.07 1.02
C SER A 160 0.39 -17.38 2.10
N GLY A 161 -0.71 -17.99 2.53
CA GLY A 161 -1.60 -17.44 3.54
C GLY A 161 -2.61 -16.44 2.98
N VAL A 162 -2.78 -15.31 3.63
CA VAL A 162 -3.73 -14.27 3.24
C VAL A 162 -3.02 -13.19 2.45
N SER A 163 -3.60 -12.79 1.31
CA SER A 163 -3.16 -11.65 0.50
C SER A 163 -4.29 -10.66 0.30
N CYS A 164 -4.01 -9.38 0.47
CA CYS A 164 -4.94 -8.29 0.12
C CYS A 164 -4.23 -7.21 -0.68
N VAL A 165 -4.94 -6.59 -1.62
CA VAL A 165 -4.44 -5.50 -2.48
C VAL A 165 -5.50 -4.43 -2.67
N GLN A 166 -5.08 -3.19 -2.77
CA GLN A 166 -5.88 -2.09 -3.29
C GLN A 166 -5.69 -2.08 -4.82
N GLU A 167 -6.77 -2.35 -5.56
CA GLU A 167 -6.71 -2.67 -7.00
C GLU A 167 -6.17 -1.54 -7.89
N VAL A 168 -6.37 -0.29 -7.50
CA VAL A 168 -5.95 0.86 -8.31
C VAL A 168 -4.44 1.12 -8.17
N THR A 169 -3.90 1.00 -6.96
CA THR A 169 -2.50 1.32 -6.66
C THR A 169 -1.57 0.11 -6.74
N GLY A 170 -2.11 -1.11 -6.63
CA GLY A 170 -1.33 -2.33 -6.48
C GLY A 170 -0.67 -2.49 -5.11
N ARG A 171 -0.90 -1.55 -4.17
CA ARG A 171 -0.40 -1.69 -2.79
C ARG A 171 -1.12 -2.83 -2.10
N GLY A 172 -0.37 -3.61 -1.35
CA GLY A 172 -0.95 -4.78 -0.72
C GLY A 172 -0.01 -5.47 0.24
N PHE A 173 -0.45 -6.60 0.72
CA PHE A 173 0.34 -7.49 1.57
C PHE A 173 0.01 -8.95 1.29
N THR A 174 0.94 -9.81 1.64
CA THR A 174 0.73 -11.26 1.78
C THR A 174 1.35 -11.69 3.10
N PHE A 175 0.65 -12.48 3.90
CA PHE A 175 1.20 -12.98 5.16
C PHE A 175 0.65 -14.35 5.56
N SER A 176 1.48 -15.08 6.30
CA SER A 176 1.11 -16.30 7.03
C SER A 176 1.69 -16.25 8.45
N ALA A 177 1.71 -17.35 9.17
CA ALA A 177 2.45 -17.43 10.43
C ALA A 177 3.97 -17.32 10.23
N ASP A 178 4.45 -17.81 9.09
CA ASP A 178 5.87 -18.00 8.80
C ASP A 178 6.55 -16.72 8.28
N GLY A 179 5.76 -15.70 7.90
CA GLY A 179 6.31 -14.44 7.42
C GLY A 179 5.31 -13.56 6.71
N TYR A 180 5.80 -12.44 6.20
CA TYR A 180 5.01 -11.49 5.42
C TYR A 180 5.82 -10.81 4.33
N THR A 181 5.11 -10.28 3.34
CA THR A 181 5.62 -9.31 2.36
C THR A 181 4.60 -8.19 2.18
N LEU A 182 5.07 -6.99 1.82
CA LEU A 182 4.19 -5.87 1.52
C LEU A 182 3.84 -5.82 0.02
N HIS A 183 3.58 -7.00 -0.55
CA HIS A 183 3.16 -7.20 -1.92
C HIS A 183 2.01 -8.21 -1.95
N TYR A 184 1.11 -8.02 -2.90
CA TYR A 184 0.02 -8.94 -3.15
C TYR A 184 0.49 -10.18 -3.91
N THR A 185 0.00 -11.35 -3.51
CA THR A 185 0.16 -12.61 -4.25
C THR A 185 -1.21 -13.01 -4.79
N ASP A 186 -1.39 -12.96 -6.12
CA ASP A 186 -2.64 -13.40 -6.75
C ASP A 186 -2.76 -14.93 -6.72
N VAL A 187 -3.99 -15.41 -6.82
CA VAL A 187 -4.25 -16.85 -7.00
C VAL A 187 -3.79 -17.28 -8.38
N PRO A 188 -3.16 -18.46 -8.52
CA PRO A 188 -2.70 -18.99 -9.78
C PRO A 188 -3.85 -19.35 -10.73
#